data_38ddb642ba3e569c0b9de160377a7b47
#
_entry.id   38ddb642ba3e569c0b9de160377a7b47
#
_cell.length_a   1.000
_cell.length_b   1.000
_cell.length_c   1.000
_cell.angle_alpha   90.00
_cell.angle_beta   90.00
_cell.angle_gamma   90.00
#
_symmetry.space_group_name_H-M   'P 1'
#
loop_
_entity.id
_entity.type
_entity.pdbx_description
1 polymer ?
#
loop_
_entity_poly.entity_id
_entity_poly.type
_entity_poly.pdbx_seq_one_letter_code
_entity_poly.pdbx_strand_id
1 'polypeptide(L)'
;LYSQLAALARRYGAKRLVLFGSRARGDNRYNSDIDLAVYGMPEGSRSNFWMDCEDLPTLLKFDIVHITDGMNPAFLANIEKDGVTLYAAKD
;
A
#
# COMPACT_ATOMS: atom_id res chain seq x y z
N LEU A 1 12.75 1.91 3.27
CA LEU A 1 11.44 2.51 2.97
C LEU A 1 10.29 1.51 3.09
N TYR A 2 10.40 0.36 2.45
CA TYR A 2 9.30 -0.63 2.49
C TYR A 2 9.07 -1.22 3.88
N SER A 3 10.12 -1.41 4.67
CA SER A 3 9.97 -1.84 6.06
C SER A 3 9.28 -0.78 6.93
N GLN A 4 9.52 0.48 6.65
CA GLN A 4 8.85 1.59 7.33
C GLN A 4 7.36 1.62 6.98
N LEU A 5 7.01 1.38 5.70
CA LEU A 5 5.62 1.28 5.28
C LEU A 5 4.90 0.11 5.94
N ALA A 6 5.57 -1.04 6.03
CA ALA A 6 5.02 -2.21 6.72
C ALA A 6 4.75 -1.92 8.21
N ALA A 7 5.67 -1.22 8.87
CA ALA A 7 5.50 -0.83 10.28
C ALA A 7 4.32 0.12 10.45
N LEU A 8 4.12 1.06 9.54
CA LEU A 8 2.97 1.98 9.58
C LEU A 8 1.66 1.24 9.35
N ALA A 9 1.61 0.30 8.41
CA ALA A 9 0.42 -0.51 8.17
C ALA A 9 0.02 -1.28 9.42
N ARG A 10 0.99 -1.87 10.10
CA ARG A 10 0.78 -2.56 11.37
C ARG A 10 0.26 -1.61 12.45
N ARG A 11 0.88 -0.44 12.57
CA ARG A 11 0.53 0.57 13.58
C ARG A 11 -0.92 1.02 13.45
N TYR A 12 -1.39 1.20 12.22
CA TYR A 12 -2.73 1.71 11.97
C TYR A 12 -3.77 0.62 11.70
N GLY A 13 -3.44 -0.62 12.00
CA GLY A 13 -4.40 -1.70 12.04
C GLY A 13 -4.81 -2.28 10.70
N ALA A 14 -4.00 -2.12 9.65
CA ALA A 14 -4.25 -2.77 8.38
C ALA A 14 -4.16 -4.28 8.53
N LYS A 15 -4.97 -5.01 7.78
CA LYS A 15 -4.84 -6.46 7.68
C LYS A 15 -3.75 -6.86 6.70
N ARG A 16 -3.54 -6.05 5.65
CA ARG A 16 -2.56 -6.35 4.62
C ARG A 16 -2.15 -5.07 3.90
N LEU A 17 -0.88 -5.00 3.51
CA LEU A 17 -0.34 -3.93 2.68
C LEU A 17 0.38 -4.54 1.50
N VAL A 18 0.01 -4.14 0.29
CA VAL A 18 0.56 -4.69 -0.95
C VAL A 18 1.12 -3.58 -1.82
N LEU A 19 2.37 -3.74 -2.25
CA LEU A 19 2.97 -2.91 -3.28
C LEU A 19 2.51 -3.44 -4.64
N PHE A 20 1.96 -2.57 -5.49
CA PHE A 20 1.54 -2.97 -6.83
C PHE A 20 2.05 -1.97 -7.88
N GLY A 21 1.63 -2.14 -9.12
CA GLY A 21 2.04 -1.24 -10.19
C GLY A 21 3.46 -1.50 -10.67
N SER A 22 4.09 -0.48 -11.26
CA SER A 22 5.37 -0.63 -11.93
C SER A 22 6.51 -1.07 -10.99
N ARG A 23 6.51 -0.62 -9.74
CA ARG A 23 7.55 -1.01 -8.77
C ARG A 23 7.44 -2.47 -8.37
N ALA A 24 6.24 -3.01 -8.30
CA ALA A 24 6.05 -4.44 -8.01
C ALA A 24 6.48 -5.30 -9.19
N ARG A 25 6.24 -4.85 -10.42
CA ARG A 25 6.66 -5.57 -11.62
C ARG A 25 8.15 -5.42 -11.92
N GLY A 26 8.80 -4.40 -11.37
CA GLY A 26 10.21 -4.15 -11.62
C GLY A 26 10.49 -3.34 -12.90
N ASP A 27 9.46 -2.78 -13.53
CA ASP A 27 9.59 -1.96 -14.73
C ASP A 27 9.47 -0.45 -14.46
N ASN A 28 9.60 -0.07 -13.19
CA ASN A 28 9.49 1.32 -12.76
C ASN A 28 10.73 2.14 -13.17
N ARG A 29 10.50 3.43 -13.35
CA ARG A 29 11.56 4.42 -13.40
C ARG A 29 11.91 4.84 -11.97
N TYR A 30 13.12 5.41 -11.78
CA TYR A 30 13.57 5.80 -10.44
C TYR A 30 12.63 6.78 -9.72
N ASN A 31 11.86 7.57 -10.48
CA ASN A 31 10.93 8.56 -9.93
C ASN A 31 9.45 8.13 -10.02
N SER A 32 9.19 6.86 -10.29
CA SER A 32 7.82 6.34 -10.32
C SER A 32 7.17 6.41 -8.93
N ASP A 33 5.87 6.67 -8.90
CA ASP A 33 5.10 6.66 -7.66
C ASP A 33 5.12 5.27 -7.01
N ILE A 34 4.92 5.26 -5.70
CA ILE A 34 4.78 4.01 -4.94
C ILE A 34 3.29 3.73 -4.80
N ASP A 35 2.81 2.70 -5.49
CA ASP A 35 1.41 2.30 -5.48
C ASP A 35 1.17 1.27 -4.38
N LEU A 36 0.31 1.62 -3.43
CA LEU A 36 0.02 0.79 -2.27
C LEU A 36 -1.47 0.45 -2.21
N ALA A 37 -1.77 -0.84 -2.02
CA ALA A 37 -3.11 -1.32 -1.75
C ALA A 37 -3.20 -1.68 -0.26
N VAL A 38 -4.15 -1.07 0.44
CA VAL A 38 -4.34 -1.25 1.88
C VAL A 38 -5.64 -2.02 2.11
N TYR A 39 -5.54 -3.15 2.80
CA TYR A 39 -6.68 -4.00 3.12
C TYR A 39 -7.01 -3.90 4.59
N GLY A 40 -8.28 -3.67 4.89
CA GLY A 40 -8.81 -3.82 6.25
C GLY A 40 -8.37 -2.77 7.27
N MET A 41 -7.86 -1.63 6.85
CA MET A 41 -7.52 -0.55 7.78
C MET A 41 -8.80 0.17 8.20
N PRO A 42 -9.01 0.41 9.51
CA PRO A 42 -10.16 1.18 9.97
C PRO A 42 -10.19 2.59 9.36
N GLU A 43 -11.37 3.07 9.01
CA GLU A 43 -11.53 4.39 8.37
C GLU A 43 -10.92 5.51 9.20
N GLY A 44 -11.07 5.45 10.52
CA GLY A 44 -10.53 6.48 11.42
C GLY A 44 -9.01 6.54 11.46
N SER A 45 -8.32 5.52 10.94
CA SER A 45 -6.85 5.48 10.90
C SER A 45 -6.26 5.92 9.56
N ARG A 46 -7.08 6.05 8.53
CA ARG A 46 -6.59 6.26 7.15
C ARG A 46 -5.87 7.59 6.99
N SER A 47 -6.41 8.67 7.55
CA SER A 47 -5.77 10.00 7.45
C SER A 47 -4.42 10.04 8.13
N ASN A 48 -4.31 9.47 9.32
CA ASN A 48 -3.04 9.44 10.06
C ASN A 48 -2.02 8.55 9.36
N PHE A 49 -2.45 7.44 8.78
CA PHE A 49 -1.58 6.59 7.99
C PHE A 49 -1.01 7.35 6.79
N TRP A 50 -1.87 8.06 6.06
CA TRP A 50 -1.45 8.87 4.91
C TRP A 50 -0.44 9.94 5.32
N MET A 51 -0.72 10.65 6.41
CA MET A 51 0.18 11.71 6.91
C MET A 51 1.55 11.15 7.30
N ASP A 52 1.58 10.00 7.97
CA ASP A 52 2.83 9.39 8.38
C ASP A 52 3.62 8.87 7.16
N CYS A 53 2.93 8.38 6.12
CA CYS A 53 3.59 8.02 4.86
C CYS A 53 4.26 9.24 4.22
N GLU A 54 3.56 10.37 4.20
CA GLU A 54 4.10 11.61 3.63
C GLU A 54 5.32 12.13 4.40
N ASP A 55 5.44 11.78 5.68
CA ASP A 55 6.57 12.18 6.52
C ASP A 55 7.79 11.26 6.37
N LEU A 56 7.68 10.17 5.61
CA LEU A 56 8.81 9.29 5.39
C LEU A 56 9.93 9.99 4.61
N PRO A 57 11.20 9.61 4.85
CA PRO A 57 12.35 10.29 4.24
C PRO A 57 12.54 9.88 2.78
N THR A 58 11.61 10.30 1.92
CA THR A 58 11.66 10.04 0.48
C THR A 58 11.01 11.20 -0.27
N LEU A 59 11.50 11.46 -1.47
CA LEU A 59 10.90 12.42 -2.39
C LEU A 59 9.84 11.76 -3.30
N LEU A 60 9.69 10.45 -3.21
CA LEU A 60 8.70 9.73 -4.00
C LEU A 60 7.31 9.98 -3.47
N LYS A 61 6.33 10.00 -4.37
CA LYS A 61 4.93 10.15 -4.01
C LYS A 61 4.30 8.78 -3.77
N PHE A 62 3.32 8.76 -2.89
CA PHE A 62 2.55 7.55 -2.59
C PHE A 62 1.17 7.67 -3.21
N ASP A 63 0.74 6.61 -3.89
CA ASP A 63 -0.61 6.45 -4.38
C ASP A 63 -1.27 5.33 -3.55
N ILE A 64 -2.10 5.73 -2.59
CA ILE A 64 -2.66 4.81 -1.60
C ILE A 64 -4.11 4.52 -1.96
N VAL A 65 -4.42 3.25 -2.19
CA VAL A 65 -5.77 2.77 -2.49
C VAL A 65 -6.23 1.87 -1.36
N HIS A 66 -7.34 2.24 -0.71
CA HIS A 66 -7.96 1.39 0.30
C HIS A 66 -8.92 0.42 -0.38
N ILE A 67 -8.65 -0.87 -0.23
CA ILE A 67 -9.43 -1.91 -0.88
C ILE A 67 -10.74 -2.11 -0.13
N THR A 68 -11.85 -2.05 -0.87
CA THR A 68 -13.20 -2.23 -0.34
C THR A 68 -13.96 -3.25 -1.18
N ASP A 69 -15.03 -3.80 -0.60
CA ASP A 69 -15.94 -4.66 -1.33
C ASP A 69 -16.60 -3.87 -2.46
N GLY A 70 -16.81 -4.51 -3.59
CA GLY A 70 -17.46 -3.86 -4.74
C GLY A 70 -16.52 -3.11 -5.68
N MET A 71 -15.21 -3.13 -5.44
CA MET A 71 -14.25 -2.59 -6.39
C MET A 71 -14.18 -3.47 -7.64
N ASN A 72 -13.71 -2.88 -8.75
CA ASN A 72 -13.62 -3.56 -10.03
C ASN A 72 -12.78 -4.85 -9.90
N PRO A 73 -13.35 -6.04 -10.23
CA PRO A 73 -12.63 -7.30 -10.09
C PRO A 73 -11.34 -7.38 -10.92
N ALA A 74 -11.30 -6.75 -12.09
CA ALA A 74 -10.09 -6.73 -12.92
C ALA A 74 -8.96 -5.97 -12.23
N PHE A 75 -9.28 -4.86 -11.56
CA PHE A 75 -8.31 -4.09 -10.80
C PHE A 75 -7.75 -4.92 -9.63
N LEU A 76 -8.64 -5.57 -8.88
CA LEU A 76 -8.24 -6.44 -7.77
C LEU A 76 -7.38 -7.61 -8.24
N ALA A 77 -7.73 -8.21 -9.37
CA ALA A 77 -6.95 -9.30 -9.95
C ALA A 77 -5.55 -8.85 -10.36
N ASN A 78 -5.41 -7.63 -10.90
CA ASN A 78 -4.10 -7.09 -11.26
C ASN A 78 -3.22 -6.86 -10.03
N ILE A 79 -3.79 -6.38 -8.93
CA ILE A 79 -3.06 -6.23 -7.67
C ILE A 79 -2.56 -7.59 -7.19
N GLU A 80 -3.40 -8.61 -7.20
CA GLU A 80 -3.03 -9.95 -6.74
C GLU A 80 -1.99 -10.60 -7.66
N LYS A 81 -2.08 -10.37 -8.96
CA LYS A 81 -1.16 -10.97 -9.93
C LYS A 81 0.27 -10.49 -9.77
N ASP A 82 0.47 -9.18 -9.68
CA ASP A 82 1.80 -8.57 -9.70
C ASP A 82 2.21 -8.02 -8.33
N GLY A 83 1.29 -7.98 -7.36
CA GLY A 83 1.52 -7.37 -6.08
C GLY A 83 2.54 -8.08 -5.22
N VAL A 84 3.30 -7.30 -4.46
CA VAL A 84 4.24 -7.80 -3.46
C VAL A 84 3.71 -7.44 -2.09
N THR A 85 3.44 -8.44 -1.25
CA THR A 85 2.94 -8.20 0.11
C THR A 85 4.06 -7.64 0.97
N LEU A 86 3.88 -6.41 1.45
CA LEU A 86 4.82 -5.77 2.37
C LEU A 86 4.50 -6.09 3.83
N TYR A 87 3.24 -6.30 4.14
CA TYR A 87 2.77 -6.59 5.49
C TYR A 87 1.50 -7.44 5.41
N ALA A 88 1.41 -8.43 6.25
CA ALA A 88 0.20 -9.21 6.46
C ALA A 88 0.03 -9.48 7.95
N ALA A 89 -1.12 -9.12 8.51
CA ALA A 89 -1.40 -9.34 9.92
C ALA A 89 -1.55 -10.83 10.20
N LYS A 90 -1.07 -11.25 11.35
CA LYS A 90 -1.35 -12.59 11.87
C LYS A 90 -2.67 -12.56 12.63
N ASP A 91 -3.51 -13.51 12.35
CA ASP A 91 -4.78 -13.66 13.07
C ASP A 91 -4.57 -14.32 14.43
#